data_74f13279e9a9f0e1c3a0d016aee71d02
#
_entry.id   74f13279e9a9f0e1c3a0d016aee71d02
#
_cell.length_a   1.000
_cell.length_b   1.000
_cell.length_c   1.000
_cell.angle_alpha   90.00
_cell.angle_beta   90.00
_cell.angle_gamma   90.00
#
_symmetry.space_group_name_H-M   'P 1'
#
loop_
_entity.id
_entity.type
_entity.pdbx_description
1 polymer ?
#
loop_
_entity_poly.entity_id
_entity_poly.type
_entity_poly.pdbx_seq_one_letter_code
_entity_poly.pdbx_strand_id
1 'polypeptide(L)'
;ENNVLLKEKTGEDIAVKRILDLREFPGTEWESLLVHDIKEIIEDKEIDVVVETMGGTSPAFEFVRDALLSGKHVTTSNKALVAAHGTELLKIAREKNVNFFFEASVGGGIPIIRTLTESYAGEHFKEITGILNGTTNYILTKMDAEGESFEKALATAQDLGYAERNPEADVEGHDTCRKIAILSSLATGKEVNFENIHTEGITKI
;
A
#
# COMPACT_ATOMS: atom_id res chain seq x y z
N GLU A 1 8.78 -19.75 3.05
CA GLU A 1 10.16 -19.69 3.61
C GLU A 1 10.16 -19.28 5.09
N ASN A 2 9.27 -18.37 5.52
CA ASN A 2 9.27 -17.83 6.89
C ASN A 2 8.25 -18.48 7.84
N ASN A 3 7.66 -19.62 7.48
CA ASN A 3 6.56 -20.22 8.25
C ASN A 3 6.95 -20.58 9.70
N VAL A 4 8.17 -21.10 9.90
CA VAL A 4 8.68 -21.42 11.26
C VAL A 4 8.74 -20.16 12.13
N LEU A 5 9.31 -19.07 11.61
CA LEU A 5 9.41 -17.80 12.33
C LEU A 5 8.03 -17.17 12.58
N LEU A 6 7.12 -17.28 11.62
CA LEU A 6 5.75 -16.79 11.77
C LEU A 6 5.01 -17.59 12.85
N LYS A 7 5.11 -18.92 12.84
CA LYS A 7 4.53 -19.79 13.87
C LYS A 7 5.07 -19.48 15.27
N GLU A 8 6.38 -19.28 15.41
CA GLU A 8 6.98 -18.88 16.69
C GLU A 8 6.45 -17.54 17.22
N LYS A 9 6.16 -16.57 16.32
CA LYS A 9 5.68 -15.24 16.70
C LYS A 9 4.18 -15.18 16.92
N THR A 10 3.39 -15.90 16.15
CA THR A 10 1.92 -15.84 16.19
C THR A 10 1.29 -16.95 17.01
N GLY A 11 1.99 -18.06 17.22
CA GLY A 11 1.46 -19.28 17.82
C GLY A 11 0.69 -20.17 16.83
N GLU A 12 0.50 -19.71 15.58
CA GLU A 12 -0.34 -20.36 14.58
C GLU A 12 0.45 -20.69 13.29
N ASP A 13 0.04 -21.75 12.61
CA ASP A 13 0.55 -22.07 11.27
C ASP A 13 -0.14 -21.20 10.23
N ILE A 14 0.66 -20.47 9.44
CA ILE A 14 0.15 -19.64 8.34
C ILE A 14 0.49 -20.34 7.03
N ALA A 15 -0.53 -20.67 6.25
CA ALA A 15 -0.39 -21.29 4.95
C ALA A 15 -1.15 -20.53 3.86
N VAL A 16 -0.58 -20.48 2.65
CA VAL A 16 -1.28 -20.00 1.47
C VAL A 16 -2.25 -21.09 1.00
N LYS A 17 -3.55 -20.82 1.04
CA LYS A 17 -4.59 -21.78 0.65
C LYS A 17 -5.06 -21.61 -0.79
N ARG A 18 -5.17 -20.37 -1.25
CA ARG A 18 -5.57 -20.02 -2.62
C ARG A 18 -4.76 -18.83 -3.13
N ILE A 19 -4.57 -18.80 -4.43
CA ILE A 19 -3.94 -17.70 -5.16
C ILE A 19 -4.88 -17.32 -6.29
N LEU A 20 -5.38 -16.09 -6.29
CA LEU A 20 -6.17 -15.55 -7.39
C LEU A 20 -5.25 -14.86 -8.40
N ASP A 21 -5.15 -15.40 -9.58
CA ASP A 21 -4.44 -14.77 -10.71
C ASP A 21 -5.11 -15.16 -12.03
N LEU A 22 -5.01 -14.30 -13.04
CA LEU A 22 -5.49 -14.59 -14.39
C LEU A 22 -4.53 -15.45 -15.20
N ARG A 23 -3.27 -15.53 -14.75
CA ARG A 23 -2.20 -16.31 -15.39
C ARG A 23 -2.19 -17.73 -14.85
N GLU A 24 -1.72 -18.65 -15.69
CA GLU A 24 -1.44 -20.03 -15.29
C GLU A 24 0.02 -20.17 -14.87
N PHE A 25 0.30 -21.07 -13.91
CA PHE A 25 1.64 -21.36 -13.42
C PHE A 25 1.94 -22.88 -13.51
N PRO A 26 1.91 -23.49 -14.71
CA PRO A 26 2.03 -24.93 -14.88
C PRO A 26 3.38 -25.46 -14.38
N GLY A 27 3.36 -26.57 -13.67
CA GLY A 27 4.55 -27.23 -13.12
C GLY A 27 5.18 -26.55 -11.92
N THR A 28 4.53 -25.52 -11.35
CA THR A 28 4.97 -24.89 -10.10
C THR A 28 4.22 -25.48 -8.89
N GLU A 29 4.76 -25.28 -7.70
CA GLU A 29 4.08 -25.64 -6.44
C GLU A 29 2.76 -24.89 -6.23
N TRP A 30 2.55 -23.78 -6.93
CA TRP A 30 1.37 -22.91 -6.83
C TRP A 30 0.20 -23.36 -7.70
N GLU A 31 0.43 -24.23 -8.70
CA GLU A 31 -0.59 -24.65 -9.67
C GLU A 31 -1.86 -25.18 -9.02
N SER A 32 -1.73 -25.99 -7.97
CA SER A 32 -2.87 -26.57 -7.25
C SER A 32 -3.63 -25.59 -6.35
N LEU A 33 -3.07 -24.41 -6.10
CA LEU A 33 -3.66 -23.36 -5.26
C LEU A 33 -4.34 -22.27 -6.09
N LEU A 34 -4.12 -22.28 -7.42
CA LEU A 34 -4.59 -21.24 -8.33
C LEU A 34 -6.12 -21.31 -8.48
N VAL A 35 -6.74 -20.14 -8.43
CA VAL A 35 -8.16 -19.94 -8.69
C VAL A 35 -8.33 -18.69 -9.58
N HIS A 36 -9.43 -18.63 -10.32
CA HIS A 36 -9.70 -17.54 -11.27
C HIS A 36 -10.95 -16.74 -10.90
N ASP A 37 -11.72 -17.18 -9.91
CA ASP A 37 -12.90 -16.46 -9.41
C ASP A 37 -12.66 -16.10 -7.93
N ILE A 38 -12.81 -14.82 -7.61
CA ILE A 38 -12.71 -14.31 -6.23
C ILE A 38 -13.71 -15.00 -5.28
N LYS A 39 -14.81 -15.51 -5.77
CA LYS A 39 -15.79 -16.25 -4.98
C LYS A 39 -15.19 -17.49 -4.30
N GLU A 40 -14.27 -18.17 -4.96
CA GLU A 40 -13.59 -19.33 -4.37
C GLU A 40 -12.75 -18.97 -3.13
N ILE A 41 -12.37 -17.71 -2.99
CA ILE A 41 -11.73 -17.17 -1.79
C ILE A 41 -12.75 -16.69 -0.77
N ILE A 42 -13.75 -15.92 -1.23
CA ILE A 42 -14.72 -15.25 -0.35
C ILE A 42 -15.61 -16.30 0.35
N GLU A 43 -16.06 -17.33 -0.37
CA GLU A 43 -16.96 -18.37 0.15
C GLU A 43 -16.25 -19.45 0.96
N ASP A 44 -14.91 -19.56 0.86
CA ASP A 44 -14.14 -20.54 1.62
C ASP A 44 -14.00 -20.10 3.09
N LYS A 45 -14.65 -20.82 3.99
CA LYS A 45 -14.68 -20.53 5.43
C LYS A 45 -13.37 -20.82 6.17
N GLU A 46 -12.43 -21.52 5.53
CA GLU A 46 -11.13 -21.82 6.10
C GLU A 46 -10.06 -20.77 5.71
N ILE A 47 -10.44 -19.74 4.97
CA ILE A 47 -9.60 -18.59 4.67
C ILE A 47 -9.96 -17.46 5.63
N ASP A 48 -9.05 -17.09 6.50
CA ASP A 48 -9.22 -16.02 7.48
C ASP A 48 -8.68 -14.68 6.97
N VAL A 49 -7.61 -14.71 6.18
CA VAL A 49 -6.86 -13.51 5.74
C VAL A 49 -6.71 -13.49 4.23
N VAL A 50 -7.00 -12.34 3.64
CA VAL A 50 -6.74 -12.03 2.22
C VAL A 50 -5.60 -11.04 2.12
N VAL A 51 -4.61 -11.34 1.27
CA VAL A 51 -3.47 -10.45 0.96
C VAL A 51 -3.67 -9.90 -0.45
N GLU A 52 -3.93 -8.61 -0.58
CA GLU A 52 -4.10 -7.94 -1.88
C GLU A 52 -2.77 -7.32 -2.33
N THR A 53 -2.32 -7.67 -3.54
CA THR A 53 -1.05 -7.24 -4.13
C THR A 53 -1.19 -6.83 -5.61
N MET A 54 -2.42 -6.52 -6.06
CA MET A 54 -2.68 -6.26 -7.48
C MET A 54 -2.21 -4.89 -7.96
N GLY A 55 -2.48 -3.86 -7.16
CA GLY A 55 -2.29 -2.47 -7.58
C GLY A 55 -3.50 -1.90 -8.35
N GLY A 56 -3.53 -0.56 -8.49
CA GLY A 56 -4.69 0.15 -9.04
C GLY A 56 -5.89 0.14 -8.09
N THR A 57 -7.03 0.66 -8.54
CA THR A 57 -8.25 0.73 -7.71
C THR A 57 -9.29 -0.30 -8.10
N SER A 58 -9.40 -0.67 -9.37
CA SER A 58 -10.33 -1.69 -9.86
C SER A 58 -9.54 -2.83 -10.53
N PRO A 59 -9.86 -4.11 -10.26
CA PRO A 59 -10.93 -4.64 -9.40
C PRO A 59 -10.53 -4.76 -7.91
N ALA A 60 -9.41 -4.17 -7.48
CA ALA A 60 -8.89 -4.31 -6.11
C ALA A 60 -9.92 -3.87 -5.05
N PHE A 61 -10.64 -2.77 -5.31
CA PHE A 61 -11.66 -2.27 -4.39
C PHE A 61 -12.79 -3.28 -4.18
N GLU A 62 -13.34 -3.80 -5.26
CA GLU A 62 -14.43 -4.77 -5.23
C GLU A 62 -14.01 -6.03 -4.46
N PHE A 63 -12.82 -6.55 -4.73
CA PHE A 63 -12.32 -7.76 -4.08
C PHE A 63 -12.03 -7.58 -2.60
N VAL A 64 -11.40 -6.47 -2.23
CA VAL A 64 -11.11 -6.13 -0.83
C VAL A 64 -12.41 -5.88 -0.05
N ARG A 65 -13.34 -5.10 -0.63
CA ARG A 65 -14.64 -4.85 -0.04
C ARG A 65 -15.40 -6.15 0.23
N ASP A 66 -15.49 -7.02 -0.76
CA ASP A 66 -16.24 -8.25 -0.66
C ASP A 66 -15.58 -9.24 0.31
N ALA A 67 -14.25 -9.28 0.39
CA ALA A 67 -13.52 -10.03 1.40
C ALA A 67 -13.84 -9.55 2.82
N LEU A 68 -13.81 -8.24 3.07
CA LEU A 68 -14.18 -7.66 4.37
C LEU A 68 -15.64 -7.93 4.72
N LEU A 69 -16.57 -7.78 3.75
CA LEU A 69 -17.99 -8.05 3.94
C LEU A 69 -18.27 -9.52 4.27
N SER A 70 -17.44 -10.44 3.76
CA SER A 70 -17.53 -11.89 4.06
C SER A 70 -16.92 -12.28 5.40
N GLY A 71 -16.36 -11.32 6.16
CA GLY A 71 -15.80 -11.55 7.48
C GLY A 71 -14.31 -11.96 7.46
N LYS A 72 -13.58 -11.69 6.37
CA LYS A 72 -12.15 -11.96 6.28
C LYS A 72 -11.33 -10.73 6.63
N HIS A 73 -10.20 -10.94 7.30
CA HIS A 73 -9.19 -9.91 7.48
C HIS A 73 -8.49 -9.62 6.15
N VAL A 74 -8.13 -8.37 5.90
CA VAL A 74 -7.43 -8.01 4.66
C VAL A 74 -6.17 -7.22 4.98
N THR A 75 -5.09 -7.50 4.23
CA THR A 75 -3.88 -6.68 4.21
C THR A 75 -3.51 -6.31 2.79
N THR A 76 -3.07 -5.08 2.57
CA THR A 76 -2.68 -4.56 1.24
C THR A 76 -1.49 -3.62 1.32
N SER A 77 -0.71 -3.55 0.24
CA SER A 77 0.31 -2.51 0.00
C SER A 77 -0.16 -1.45 -1.01
N ASN A 78 -1.39 -1.55 -1.49
CA ASN A 78 -1.94 -0.76 -2.59
C ASN A 78 -2.32 0.65 -2.16
N LYS A 79 -1.39 1.59 -2.30
CA LYS A 79 -1.60 2.99 -1.93
C LYS A 79 -2.75 3.67 -2.69
N ALA A 80 -2.96 3.30 -3.98
CA ALA A 80 -4.04 3.88 -4.78
C ALA A 80 -5.40 3.48 -4.24
N LEU A 81 -5.59 2.21 -3.89
CA LEU A 81 -6.79 1.69 -3.24
C LEU A 81 -7.05 2.40 -1.90
N VAL A 82 -6.03 2.49 -1.05
CA VAL A 82 -6.18 3.09 0.29
C VAL A 82 -6.45 4.59 0.21
N ALA A 83 -5.79 5.31 -0.70
CA ALA A 83 -6.04 6.75 -0.88
C ALA A 83 -7.45 7.06 -1.40
N ALA A 84 -7.98 6.20 -2.28
CA ALA A 84 -9.31 6.41 -2.88
C ALA A 84 -10.47 5.88 -2.01
N HIS A 85 -10.26 4.75 -1.32
CA HIS A 85 -11.34 3.98 -0.67
C HIS A 85 -11.03 3.57 0.78
N GLY A 86 -9.91 4.00 1.35
CA GLY A 86 -9.45 3.57 2.68
C GLY A 86 -10.48 3.83 3.78
N THR A 87 -11.13 4.99 3.76
CA THR A 87 -12.15 5.36 4.75
C THR A 87 -13.37 4.43 4.70
N GLU A 88 -13.85 4.10 3.49
CA GLU A 88 -14.98 3.18 3.30
C GLU A 88 -14.60 1.76 3.75
N LEU A 89 -13.42 1.26 3.34
CA LEU A 89 -12.94 -0.07 3.71
C LEU A 89 -12.71 -0.21 5.22
N LEU A 90 -12.18 0.82 5.88
CA LEU A 90 -12.05 0.86 7.34
C LEU A 90 -13.40 0.84 8.05
N LYS A 91 -14.42 1.52 7.50
CA LYS A 91 -15.78 1.48 8.04
C LYS A 91 -16.37 0.07 7.96
N ILE A 92 -16.27 -0.56 6.79
CA ILE A 92 -16.73 -1.95 6.60
C ILE A 92 -16.00 -2.90 7.57
N ALA A 93 -14.67 -2.78 7.68
CA ALA A 93 -13.88 -3.61 8.57
C ALA A 93 -14.37 -3.50 10.04
N ARG A 94 -14.65 -2.28 10.52
CA ARG A 94 -15.22 -2.06 11.86
C ARG A 94 -16.61 -2.69 12.02
N GLU A 95 -17.51 -2.49 11.06
CA GLU A 95 -18.87 -3.04 11.08
C GLU A 95 -18.88 -4.57 11.08
N LYS A 96 -17.89 -5.18 10.42
CA LYS A 96 -17.73 -6.64 10.34
C LYS A 96 -16.84 -7.23 11.43
N ASN A 97 -16.25 -6.38 12.29
CA ASN A 97 -15.30 -6.78 13.33
C ASN A 97 -14.11 -7.58 12.77
N VAL A 98 -13.57 -7.12 11.65
CA VAL A 98 -12.35 -7.65 11.00
C VAL A 98 -11.31 -6.55 10.86
N ASN A 99 -10.07 -6.92 10.53
CA ASN A 99 -8.97 -5.98 10.36
C ASN A 99 -8.74 -5.67 8.88
N PHE A 100 -8.46 -4.41 8.60
CA PHE A 100 -7.93 -3.94 7.33
C PHE A 100 -6.58 -3.27 7.57
N PHE A 101 -5.49 -3.93 7.13
CA PHE A 101 -4.12 -3.49 7.31
C PHE A 101 -3.51 -3.01 5.99
N PHE A 102 -2.79 -1.89 6.04
CA PHE A 102 -2.18 -1.28 4.85
C PHE A 102 -0.87 -0.55 5.17
N GLU A 103 -0.09 -1.08 6.12
CA GLU A 103 1.17 -0.47 6.57
C GLU A 103 2.11 -0.17 5.40
N ALA A 104 2.27 -1.11 4.45
CA ALA A 104 3.17 -0.95 3.32
C ALA A 104 2.66 0.02 2.23
N SER A 105 1.46 0.60 2.37
CA SER A 105 0.96 1.65 1.46
C SER A 105 1.68 2.98 1.64
N VAL A 106 2.26 3.23 2.82
CA VAL A 106 3.07 4.43 3.12
C VAL A 106 4.36 4.03 3.84
N GLY A 107 5.50 4.42 3.30
CA GLY A 107 6.80 4.21 3.95
C GLY A 107 7.36 2.79 3.83
N GLY A 108 6.72 1.88 3.09
CA GLY A 108 7.18 0.50 2.90
C GLY A 108 7.33 -0.24 4.22
N GLY A 109 8.55 -0.55 4.63
CA GLY A 109 8.85 -1.24 5.89
C GLY A 109 8.90 -0.34 7.13
N ILE A 110 8.69 0.98 6.99
CA ILE A 110 8.67 1.92 8.12
C ILE A 110 7.27 1.91 8.76
N PRO A 111 7.12 1.56 10.06
CA PRO A 111 5.82 1.36 10.69
C PRO A 111 5.14 2.70 11.08
N ILE A 112 4.85 3.56 10.11
CA ILE A 112 4.26 4.88 10.36
C ILE A 112 2.74 4.81 10.63
N ILE A 113 2.01 3.98 9.88
CA ILE A 113 0.55 3.86 10.01
C ILE A 113 0.21 3.27 11.39
N ARG A 114 0.87 2.18 11.77
CA ARG A 114 0.68 1.56 13.08
C ARG A 114 1.02 2.53 14.21
N THR A 115 2.09 3.29 14.07
CA THR A 115 2.49 4.30 15.04
C THR A 115 1.40 5.37 15.21
N LEU A 116 0.84 5.89 14.11
CA LEU A 116 -0.25 6.87 14.15
C LEU A 116 -1.52 6.30 14.77
N THR A 117 -1.91 5.08 14.42
CA THR A 117 -3.21 4.51 14.77
C THR A 117 -3.24 3.82 16.13
N GLU A 118 -2.11 3.26 16.58
CA GLU A 118 -2.02 2.55 17.86
C GLU A 118 -1.30 3.38 18.94
N SER A 119 -0.07 3.86 18.64
CA SER A 119 0.74 4.53 19.65
C SER A 119 0.25 5.96 19.96
N TYR A 120 -0.30 6.64 18.97
CA TYR A 120 -0.78 8.02 19.09
C TYR A 120 -2.30 8.15 18.91
N ALA A 121 -3.06 7.09 19.14
CA ALA A 121 -4.51 7.04 18.93
C ALA A 121 -5.31 8.11 19.70
N GLY A 122 -4.78 8.65 20.79
CA GLY A 122 -5.40 9.70 21.59
C GLY A 122 -4.90 11.11 21.33
N GLU A 123 -3.96 11.29 20.41
CA GLU A 123 -3.29 12.56 20.16
C GLU A 123 -3.98 13.40 19.09
N HIS A 124 -3.76 14.71 19.15
CA HIS A 124 -4.19 15.66 18.12
C HIS A 124 -2.99 16.15 17.32
N PHE A 125 -2.93 15.76 16.06
CA PHE A 125 -1.88 16.18 15.15
C PHE A 125 -2.15 17.59 14.64
N LYS A 126 -1.15 18.46 14.73
CA LYS A 126 -1.20 19.83 14.17
C LYS A 126 -0.61 19.86 12.76
N GLU A 127 0.39 19.05 12.50
CA GLU A 127 1.16 19.06 11.27
C GLU A 127 1.77 17.67 11.03
N ILE A 128 1.85 17.28 9.76
CA ILE A 128 2.60 16.11 9.28
C ILE A 128 3.55 16.61 8.20
N THR A 129 4.84 16.54 8.47
CA THR A 129 5.90 16.97 7.55
C THR A 129 6.90 15.84 7.39
N GLY A 130 7.34 15.58 6.15
CA GLY A 130 8.32 14.53 5.91
C GLY A 130 8.65 14.32 4.44
N ILE A 131 9.66 13.48 4.21
CA ILE A 131 10.05 12.99 2.90
C ILE A 131 9.32 11.65 2.68
N LEU A 132 8.37 11.62 1.75
CA LEU A 132 7.51 10.46 1.52
C LEU A 132 7.84 9.70 0.23
N ASN A 133 8.80 10.18 -0.57
CA ASN A 133 9.20 9.55 -1.82
C ASN A 133 10.73 9.45 -1.92
N GLY A 134 11.24 8.23 -2.07
CA GLY A 134 12.68 7.95 -2.14
C GLY A 134 13.31 8.41 -3.44
N THR A 135 12.64 8.26 -4.57
CA THR A 135 13.10 8.64 -5.90
C THR A 135 13.38 10.14 -5.98
N THR A 136 12.40 10.96 -5.61
CA THR A 136 12.55 12.42 -5.63
C THR A 136 13.57 12.89 -4.59
N ASN A 137 13.62 12.26 -3.42
CA ASN A 137 14.66 12.57 -2.44
C ASN A 137 16.07 12.31 -2.99
N TYR A 138 16.28 11.20 -3.71
CA TYR A 138 17.56 10.90 -4.35
C TYR A 138 17.91 11.95 -5.40
N ILE A 139 16.97 12.27 -6.31
CA ILE A 139 17.17 13.24 -7.40
C ILE A 139 17.53 14.62 -6.83
N LEU A 140 16.72 15.13 -5.90
CA LEU A 140 16.98 16.45 -5.28
C LEU A 140 18.28 16.49 -4.50
N THR A 141 18.66 15.39 -3.83
CA THR A 141 19.94 15.30 -3.15
C THR A 141 21.12 15.40 -4.12
N LYS A 142 21.02 14.76 -5.29
CA LYS A 142 22.06 14.85 -6.33
C LYS A 142 22.15 16.26 -6.92
N MET A 143 21.02 16.89 -7.15
CA MET A 143 20.98 18.27 -7.66
C MET A 143 21.60 19.26 -6.65
N ASP A 144 21.23 19.17 -5.37
CA ASP A 144 21.70 20.08 -4.32
C ASP A 144 23.16 19.83 -3.94
N ALA A 145 23.55 18.60 -3.64
CA ALA A 145 24.87 18.27 -3.12
C ALA A 145 25.99 18.20 -4.19
N GLU A 146 25.64 17.78 -5.42
CA GLU A 146 26.59 17.51 -6.49
C GLU A 146 26.44 18.49 -7.67
N GLY A 147 25.44 19.36 -7.66
CA GLY A 147 25.16 20.31 -8.74
C GLY A 147 24.73 19.64 -10.05
N GLU A 148 24.18 18.45 -9.98
CA GLU A 148 23.71 17.74 -11.16
C GLU A 148 22.42 18.37 -11.73
N SER A 149 22.23 18.29 -13.07
CA SER A 149 20.94 18.65 -13.65
C SER A 149 19.89 17.60 -13.31
N PHE A 150 18.61 18.01 -13.33
CA PHE A 150 17.48 17.10 -13.10
C PHE A 150 17.53 15.88 -14.02
N GLU A 151 17.78 16.09 -15.32
CA GLU A 151 17.80 15.01 -16.33
C GLU A 151 18.91 13.99 -16.02
N LYS A 152 20.09 14.46 -15.60
CA LYS A 152 21.22 13.60 -15.24
C LYS A 152 20.93 12.82 -13.98
N ALA A 153 20.41 13.47 -12.94
CA ALA A 153 20.07 12.83 -11.67
C ALA A 153 18.94 11.79 -11.86
N LEU A 154 17.94 12.09 -12.69
CA LEU A 154 16.88 11.16 -13.04
C LEU A 154 17.40 9.94 -13.82
N ALA A 155 18.23 10.14 -14.82
CA ALA A 155 18.84 9.03 -15.58
C ALA A 155 19.64 8.11 -14.65
N THR A 156 20.42 8.68 -13.75
CA THR A 156 21.19 7.89 -12.76
C THR A 156 20.25 7.14 -11.81
N ALA A 157 19.15 7.75 -11.37
CA ALA A 157 18.14 7.09 -10.54
C ALA A 157 17.50 5.90 -11.25
N GLN A 158 17.24 6.01 -12.56
CA GLN A 158 16.70 4.93 -13.40
C GLN A 158 17.72 3.79 -13.57
N ASP A 159 18.97 4.11 -13.86
CA ASP A 159 20.06 3.12 -14.01
C ASP A 159 20.30 2.32 -12.72
N LEU A 160 20.14 2.95 -11.56
CA LEU A 160 20.25 2.32 -10.24
C LEU A 160 18.97 1.60 -9.79
N GLY A 161 17.89 1.71 -10.55
CA GLY A 161 16.60 1.09 -10.21
C GLY A 161 15.82 1.83 -9.12
N TYR A 162 16.15 3.08 -8.80
CA TYR A 162 15.38 3.92 -7.86
C TYR A 162 14.18 4.59 -8.53
N ALA A 163 14.25 4.83 -9.85
CA ALA A 163 13.16 5.35 -10.65
C ALA A 163 12.76 4.34 -11.72
N GLU A 164 11.46 4.22 -11.95
CA GLU A 164 10.93 3.44 -13.06
C GLU A 164 11.16 4.15 -14.41
N ARG A 165 10.96 3.41 -15.52
CA ARG A 165 11.06 3.99 -16.88
C ARG A 165 10.06 5.15 -17.08
N ASN A 166 8.85 5.05 -16.51
CA ASN A 166 7.90 6.15 -16.43
C ASN A 166 7.85 6.69 -14.98
N PRO A 167 8.63 7.73 -14.64
CA PRO A 167 8.75 8.25 -13.29
C PRO A 167 7.69 9.30 -12.95
N GLU A 168 6.71 9.56 -13.80
CA GLU A 168 5.73 10.66 -13.69
C GLU A 168 5.06 10.71 -12.31
N ALA A 169 4.64 9.55 -11.78
CA ALA A 169 3.99 9.48 -10.47
C ALA A 169 4.88 10.00 -9.33
N ASP A 170 6.19 9.81 -9.44
CA ASP A 170 7.17 10.29 -8.46
C ASP A 170 7.50 11.77 -8.70
N VAL A 171 7.97 12.10 -9.91
CA VAL A 171 8.52 13.44 -10.20
C VAL A 171 7.47 14.55 -10.25
N GLU A 172 6.21 14.22 -10.57
CA GLU A 172 5.09 15.17 -10.49
C GLU A 172 4.38 15.17 -9.12
N GLY A 173 4.88 14.41 -8.15
CA GLY A 173 4.43 14.42 -6.75
C GLY A 173 3.15 13.61 -6.47
N HIS A 174 2.61 12.89 -7.43
CA HIS A 174 1.36 12.12 -7.26
C HIS A 174 1.48 11.00 -6.21
N ASP A 175 2.62 10.34 -6.14
CA ASP A 175 2.89 9.33 -5.11
C ASP A 175 2.89 9.95 -3.70
N THR A 176 3.60 11.04 -3.52
CA THR A 176 3.66 11.78 -2.25
C THR A 176 2.30 12.33 -1.85
N CYS A 177 1.53 12.87 -2.81
CA CYS A 177 0.18 13.36 -2.61
C CYS A 177 -0.75 12.28 -2.04
N ARG A 178 -0.76 11.07 -2.61
CA ARG A 178 -1.56 9.95 -2.09
C ARG A 178 -1.12 9.54 -0.68
N LYS A 179 0.17 9.50 -0.41
CA LYS A 179 0.70 9.12 0.91
C LYS A 179 0.33 10.14 1.99
N ILE A 180 0.45 11.44 1.72
CA ILE A 180 0.05 12.46 2.71
C ILE A 180 -1.46 12.49 2.91
N ALA A 181 -2.27 12.18 1.89
CA ALA A 181 -3.71 12.04 2.03
C ALA A 181 -4.07 10.90 3.00
N ILE A 182 -3.43 9.73 2.86
CA ILE A 182 -3.62 8.59 3.76
C ILE A 182 -3.25 8.98 5.19
N LEU A 183 -2.06 9.54 5.41
CA LEU A 183 -1.60 9.93 6.75
C LEU A 183 -2.49 10.99 7.39
N SER A 184 -2.93 11.99 6.60
CA SER A 184 -3.83 13.04 7.08
C SER A 184 -5.22 12.51 7.42
N SER A 185 -5.74 11.56 6.64
CA SER A 185 -7.01 10.90 6.93
C SER A 185 -6.95 10.11 8.24
N LEU A 186 -5.87 9.38 8.47
CA LEU A 186 -5.65 8.63 9.71
C LEU A 186 -5.49 9.56 10.93
N ALA A 187 -4.68 10.61 10.79
CA ALA A 187 -4.39 11.55 11.88
C ALA A 187 -5.62 12.38 12.30
N THR A 188 -6.51 12.68 11.36
CA THR A 188 -7.69 13.52 11.62
C THR A 188 -8.97 12.72 11.84
N GLY A 189 -8.99 11.44 11.48
CA GLY A 189 -10.19 10.60 11.44
C GLY A 189 -11.21 11.03 10.37
N LYS A 190 -10.81 11.90 9.43
CA LYS A 190 -11.64 12.41 8.35
C LYS A 190 -11.08 11.95 6.99
N GLU A 191 -11.98 11.79 6.03
CA GLU A 191 -11.56 11.54 4.66
C GLU A 191 -10.89 12.78 4.06
N VAL A 192 -9.66 12.61 3.58
CA VAL A 192 -8.91 13.62 2.83
C VAL A 192 -8.82 13.16 1.38
N ASN A 193 -9.58 13.82 0.50
CA ASN A 193 -9.51 13.52 -0.92
C ASN A 193 -8.20 14.07 -1.50
N PHE A 194 -7.34 13.18 -2.02
CA PHE A 194 -6.04 13.54 -2.58
C PHE A 194 -6.14 14.43 -3.82
N GLU A 195 -7.27 14.41 -4.55
CA GLU A 195 -7.50 15.29 -5.72
C GLU A 195 -7.61 16.77 -5.33
N ASN A 196 -7.93 17.04 -4.07
CA ASN A 196 -8.03 18.42 -3.55
C ASN A 196 -6.73 18.90 -2.89
N ILE A 197 -5.67 18.09 -2.87
CA ILE A 197 -4.38 18.46 -2.31
C ILE A 197 -3.57 19.20 -3.36
N HIS A 198 -3.11 20.42 -3.03
CA HIS A 198 -2.16 21.12 -3.87
C HIS A 198 -0.86 20.32 -3.99
N THR A 199 -0.45 20.03 -5.22
CA THR A 199 0.69 19.16 -5.51
C THR A 199 1.57 19.83 -6.55
N GLU A 200 2.86 19.92 -6.28
CA GLU A 200 3.87 20.40 -7.22
C GLU A 200 4.93 19.32 -7.44
N GLY A 201 5.29 19.13 -8.71
CA GLY A 201 6.38 18.25 -9.10
C GLY A 201 7.74 18.91 -8.95
N ILE A 202 8.80 18.10 -9.00
CA ILE A 202 10.20 18.57 -8.91
C ILE A 202 10.81 18.92 -10.28
N THR A 203 10.08 18.77 -11.35
CA THR A 203 10.56 19.03 -12.73
C THR A 203 10.83 20.51 -13.04
N LYS A 204 10.37 21.39 -12.15
CA LYS A 204 10.49 22.85 -12.32
C LYS A 204 11.37 23.51 -11.25
N ILE A 205 12.09 22.74 -10.49
CA ILE A 205 13.00 23.19 -9.42
C ILE A 205 14.38 23.42 -10.01
#